data_152c10b05282e3877d2607802828f595
#
_entry.id   152c10b05282e3877d2607802828f595
#
_cell.length_a   1.000
_cell.length_b   1.000
_cell.length_c   1.000
_cell.angle_alpha   90.00
_cell.angle_beta   90.00
_cell.angle_gamma   90.00
#
_symmetry.space_group_name_H-M   'P 1'
#
loop_
_entity.id
_entity.type
_entity.pdbx_description
1 polymer ?
#
loop_
_entity_poly.entity_id
_entity_poly.type
_entity_poly.pdbx_seq_one_letter_code
_entity_poly.pdbx_strand_id
1 'polypeptide(L)'
;GLGDVYKRQPDTWLYLNFEALKTRPPSPVDPREPGEALWEELHGAELLRGKRRLDPVRFECMYQGRPSVREGLLYGDNFLTYEELPRDIVRRANYTDTADTGDDYLCSLCYVVDPDGVIYVTDAVYSREPMEMTEGLVGTMLRESGTRAALIESNNGGRGFARAVQALAPQVRVEWFHQSANKEARILSNAATVVHTVRFPCDWALRWPELYAHLTTYRWKFRANRWHDAADVVCLLYTSPSPRD
;
A
#
# COMPACT_ATOMS: atom_id res chain seq x y z
N GLY A 1 0.56 29.66 -31.49
CA GLY A 1 0.82 28.62 -30.52
C GLY A 1 -0.48 27.90 -30.11
N LEU A 2 -0.36 26.69 -29.58
CA LEU A 2 -1.50 25.87 -29.10
C LEU A 2 -2.44 26.64 -28.14
N GLY A 3 -1.94 27.65 -27.41
CA GLY A 3 -2.74 28.48 -26.51
C GLY A 3 -3.79 29.36 -27.19
N ASP A 4 -3.61 29.73 -28.46
CA ASP A 4 -4.57 30.58 -29.19
C ASP A 4 -5.71 29.77 -29.81
N VAL A 5 -5.54 28.49 -30.02
CA VAL A 5 -6.59 27.62 -30.54
C VAL A 5 -7.65 27.34 -29.46
N TYR A 6 -7.23 27.21 -28.20
CA TYR A 6 -8.14 27.02 -27.08
C TYR A 6 -8.97 28.26 -26.71
N LYS A 7 -8.46 29.46 -26.98
CA LYS A 7 -9.19 30.69 -26.70
C LYS A 7 -10.32 31.02 -27.69
N ARG A 8 -10.40 30.30 -28.81
CA ARG A 8 -11.39 30.55 -29.88
C ARG A 8 -12.52 29.50 -29.96
N GLN A 9 -12.53 28.49 -29.08
CA GLN A 9 -13.64 27.55 -29.02
C GLN A 9 -14.73 28.16 -28.12
N PRO A 10 -15.99 28.25 -28.58
CA PRO A 10 -17.07 28.68 -27.72
C PRO A 10 -17.24 27.69 -26.58
N ASP A 11 -17.52 28.17 -25.36
CA ASP A 11 -17.73 27.40 -24.12
C ASP A 11 -19.02 26.55 -24.18
N THR A 12 -19.12 25.65 -25.17
CA THR A 12 -20.25 24.75 -25.38
C THR A 12 -19.86 23.30 -25.23
N TRP A 13 -19.10 22.99 -24.18
CA TRP A 13 -18.85 21.60 -23.79
C TRP A 13 -20.05 21.07 -22.99
N LEU A 14 -20.73 20.03 -23.51
CA LEU A 14 -21.69 19.30 -22.75
C LEU A 14 -20.95 18.25 -21.93
N TYR A 15 -20.92 18.44 -20.61
CA TYR A 15 -20.36 17.45 -19.68
C TYR A 15 -21.45 16.44 -19.30
N LEU A 16 -21.27 15.18 -19.73
CA LEU A 16 -22.14 14.06 -19.34
C LEU A 16 -21.37 13.18 -18.36
N ASN A 17 -21.92 13.00 -17.17
CA ASN A 17 -21.40 12.08 -16.17
C ASN A 17 -22.45 11.02 -15.84
N PHE A 18 -22.16 9.76 -16.23
CA PHE A 18 -22.97 8.60 -15.89
C PHE A 18 -22.36 7.94 -14.66
N GLU A 19 -23.01 8.15 -13.51
CA GLU A 19 -22.60 7.54 -12.24
C GLU A 19 -22.71 6.01 -12.32
N ALA A 20 -21.69 5.27 -11.86
CA ALA A 20 -21.76 3.82 -11.84
C ALA A 20 -22.91 3.31 -10.94
N LEU A 21 -23.14 3.97 -9.81
CA LEU A 21 -24.32 3.76 -8.96
C LEU A 21 -25.12 5.07 -8.94
N LYS A 22 -26.29 5.06 -9.57
CA LYS A 22 -27.11 6.26 -9.71
C LYS A 22 -27.44 6.88 -8.36
N THR A 23 -27.25 8.19 -8.23
CA THR A 23 -27.59 8.95 -7.01
C THR A 23 -28.60 10.06 -7.26
N ARG A 24 -28.76 10.51 -8.52
CA ARG A 24 -29.67 11.59 -8.93
C ARG A 24 -30.98 11.04 -9.43
N PRO A 25 -32.05 11.85 -9.43
CA PRO A 25 -33.31 11.48 -10.04
C PRO A 25 -33.18 11.11 -11.52
N PRO A 26 -34.10 10.33 -12.08
CA PRO A 26 -34.15 10.04 -13.52
C PRO A 26 -34.14 11.30 -14.38
N SER A 27 -33.49 11.21 -15.54
CA SER A 27 -33.49 12.28 -16.54
C SER A 27 -33.64 11.67 -17.94
N PRO A 28 -33.96 12.48 -18.99
CA PRO A 28 -34.06 11.98 -20.35
C PRO A 28 -32.78 11.33 -20.88
N VAL A 29 -31.61 11.72 -20.33
CA VAL A 29 -30.28 11.18 -20.72
C VAL A 29 -29.91 9.94 -19.90
N ASP A 30 -30.40 9.86 -18.67
CA ASP A 30 -30.15 8.74 -17.75
C ASP A 30 -31.42 8.42 -16.98
N PRO A 31 -32.28 7.51 -17.52
CA PRO A 31 -33.59 7.19 -16.97
C PRO A 31 -33.56 6.28 -15.73
N ARG A 32 -32.35 5.81 -15.29
CA ARG A 32 -32.22 4.92 -14.13
C ARG A 32 -32.73 5.57 -12.85
N GLU A 33 -33.27 4.75 -11.96
CA GLU A 33 -33.63 5.17 -10.61
C GLU A 33 -32.42 5.26 -9.68
N PRO A 34 -32.48 6.07 -8.61
CA PRO A 34 -31.42 6.10 -7.60
C PRO A 34 -31.19 4.70 -7.00
N GLY A 35 -29.93 4.29 -6.95
CA GLY A 35 -29.51 2.97 -6.46
C GLY A 35 -29.30 1.92 -7.54
N GLU A 36 -29.67 2.21 -8.79
CA GLU A 36 -29.41 1.32 -9.93
C GLU A 36 -27.99 1.46 -10.44
N ALA A 37 -27.38 0.34 -10.85
CA ALA A 37 -26.06 0.31 -11.46
C ALA A 37 -26.11 0.75 -12.92
N LEU A 38 -25.01 1.35 -13.40
CA LEU A 38 -24.87 1.71 -14.82
C LEU A 38 -24.76 0.46 -15.69
N TRP A 39 -24.15 -0.59 -15.19
CA TRP A 39 -23.94 -1.84 -15.89
C TRP A 39 -24.07 -3.02 -14.93
N GLU A 40 -25.29 -3.50 -14.76
CA GLU A 40 -25.64 -4.50 -13.75
C GLU A 40 -24.90 -5.83 -13.95
N GLU A 41 -24.69 -6.28 -15.20
CA GLU A 41 -24.05 -7.56 -15.49
C GLU A 41 -22.56 -7.57 -15.16
N LEU A 42 -21.87 -6.43 -15.26
CA LEU A 42 -20.43 -6.32 -15.00
C LEU A 42 -20.13 -5.80 -13.59
N HIS A 43 -20.90 -4.80 -13.16
CA HIS A 43 -20.74 -4.12 -11.89
C HIS A 43 -22.10 -3.88 -11.23
N GLY A 44 -22.71 -4.95 -10.71
CA GLY A 44 -24.01 -4.88 -10.07
C GLY A 44 -24.05 -3.95 -8.86
N ALA A 45 -25.25 -3.45 -8.56
CA ALA A 45 -25.46 -2.43 -7.53
C ALA A 45 -24.93 -2.86 -6.15
N GLU A 46 -25.02 -4.14 -5.79
CA GLU A 46 -24.52 -4.65 -4.51
C GLU A 46 -22.99 -4.64 -4.43
N LEU A 47 -22.31 -5.07 -5.51
CA LEU A 47 -20.86 -4.99 -5.63
C LEU A 47 -20.37 -3.54 -5.53
N LEU A 48 -21.06 -2.61 -6.18
CA LEU A 48 -20.73 -1.18 -6.13
C LEU A 48 -20.93 -0.60 -4.73
N ARG A 49 -21.98 -0.99 -4.01
CA ARG A 49 -22.18 -0.61 -2.59
C ARG A 49 -21.07 -1.17 -1.70
N GLY A 50 -20.62 -2.40 -1.96
CA GLY A 50 -19.47 -3.00 -1.29
C GLY A 50 -18.19 -2.18 -1.50
N LYS A 51 -17.87 -1.85 -2.75
CA LYS A 51 -16.72 -0.99 -3.10
C LYS A 51 -16.80 0.40 -2.46
N ARG A 52 -18.01 1.00 -2.41
CA ARG A 52 -18.24 2.29 -1.76
C ARG A 52 -18.00 2.24 -0.26
N ARG A 53 -18.39 1.16 0.42
CA ARG A 53 -18.13 0.98 1.87
C ARG A 53 -16.63 0.82 2.15
N LEU A 54 -15.90 0.13 1.27
CA LEU A 54 -14.47 -0.13 1.44
C LEU A 54 -13.63 1.15 1.29
N ASP A 55 -13.86 1.95 0.26
CA ASP A 55 -13.17 3.24 0.03
C ASP A 55 -14.14 4.23 -0.64
N PRO A 56 -14.90 5.00 0.17
CA PRO A 56 -15.87 5.95 -0.34
C PRO A 56 -15.26 7.00 -1.27
N VAL A 57 -14.08 7.51 -0.96
CA VAL A 57 -13.43 8.58 -1.73
C VAL A 57 -12.93 8.07 -3.08
N ARG A 58 -12.31 6.89 -3.11
CA ARG A 58 -11.92 6.24 -4.36
C ARG A 58 -13.15 5.89 -5.19
N PHE A 59 -14.23 5.45 -4.55
CA PHE A 59 -15.49 5.15 -5.23
C PHE A 59 -16.06 6.40 -5.91
N GLU A 60 -16.16 7.53 -5.21
CA GLU A 60 -16.64 8.79 -5.80
C GLU A 60 -15.76 9.23 -6.98
N CYS A 61 -14.43 9.07 -6.88
CA CYS A 61 -13.50 9.45 -7.94
C CYS A 61 -13.61 8.52 -9.16
N MET A 62 -13.51 7.19 -8.97
CA MET A 62 -13.36 6.23 -10.07
C MET A 62 -14.69 5.75 -10.65
N TYR A 63 -15.72 5.66 -9.82
CA TYR A 63 -17.02 5.09 -10.23
C TYR A 63 -18.12 6.12 -10.37
N GLN A 64 -18.03 7.26 -9.68
CA GLN A 64 -19.05 8.31 -9.74
C GLN A 64 -18.65 9.51 -10.61
N GLY A 65 -17.42 9.52 -11.12
CA GLY A 65 -16.90 10.64 -11.92
C GLY A 65 -16.82 11.96 -11.14
N ARG A 66 -16.62 11.88 -9.82
CA ARG A 66 -16.52 13.03 -8.91
C ARG A 66 -15.13 13.07 -8.28
N PRO A 67 -14.09 13.50 -9.02
CA PRO A 67 -12.75 13.61 -8.46
C PRO A 67 -12.75 14.63 -7.34
N SER A 68 -12.29 14.23 -6.18
CA SER A 68 -12.04 15.11 -5.05
C SER A 68 -10.56 15.10 -4.71
N VAL A 69 -10.02 16.25 -4.33
CA VAL A 69 -8.69 16.32 -3.77
C VAL A 69 -8.75 15.71 -2.38
N ARG A 70 -8.02 14.62 -2.18
CA ARG A 70 -7.86 14.04 -0.85
C ARG A 70 -6.87 14.91 -0.07
N GLU A 71 -7.32 15.49 1.02
CA GLU A 71 -6.50 16.27 1.95
C GLU A 71 -6.37 15.50 3.27
N GLY A 72 -5.30 15.82 4.02
CA GLY A 72 -5.07 15.24 5.33
C GLY A 72 -4.17 14.00 5.29
N LEU A 73 -4.35 13.15 6.29
CA LEU A 73 -3.54 11.94 6.49
C LEU A 73 -4.06 10.79 5.61
N LEU A 74 -3.13 10.02 5.05
CA LEU A 74 -3.44 8.86 4.21
C LEU A 74 -3.95 7.69 5.05
N TYR A 75 -3.26 7.39 6.14
CA TYR A 75 -3.58 6.29 7.04
C TYR A 75 -4.14 6.81 8.38
N GLY A 76 -3.53 7.85 8.97
CA GLY A 76 -3.87 8.32 10.31
C GLY A 76 -3.75 7.20 11.35
N ASP A 77 -4.62 7.20 12.35
CA ASP A 77 -4.69 6.16 13.40
C ASP A 77 -5.59 4.98 13.02
N ASN A 78 -5.76 4.71 11.70
CA ASN A 78 -6.70 3.69 11.23
C ASN A 78 -6.07 2.28 11.10
N PHE A 79 -4.79 2.10 11.42
CA PHE A 79 -4.20 0.76 11.43
C PHE A 79 -4.82 -0.10 12.52
N LEU A 80 -5.26 -1.29 12.11
CA LEU A 80 -5.73 -2.29 13.07
C LEU A 80 -4.54 -2.87 13.85
N THR A 81 -4.78 -3.23 15.10
CA THR A 81 -3.77 -3.81 15.97
C THR A 81 -4.18 -5.20 16.44
N TYR A 82 -3.21 -5.96 16.96
CA TYR A 82 -3.43 -7.29 17.53
C TYR A 82 -2.61 -7.45 18.83
N GLU A 83 -3.11 -8.26 19.74
CA GLU A 83 -2.41 -8.66 20.98
C GLU A 83 -1.74 -10.03 20.81
N GLU A 84 -2.43 -10.96 20.14
CA GLU A 84 -1.96 -12.30 19.87
C GLU A 84 -2.03 -12.62 18.37
N LEU A 85 -1.06 -13.40 17.88
CA LEU A 85 -1.05 -13.87 16.51
C LEU A 85 -2.17 -14.91 16.27
N PRO A 86 -2.67 -15.04 15.04
CA PRO A 86 -3.66 -16.06 14.70
C PRO A 86 -3.08 -17.46 14.93
N ARG A 87 -3.96 -18.42 15.27
CA ARG A 87 -3.55 -19.82 15.45
C ARG A 87 -3.08 -20.45 14.15
N ASP A 88 -3.80 -20.16 13.07
CA ASP A 88 -3.51 -20.70 11.75
C ASP A 88 -2.74 -19.66 10.93
N ILE A 89 -1.52 -20.03 10.55
CA ILE A 89 -0.62 -19.18 9.76
C ILE A 89 -0.27 -19.94 8.49
N VAL A 90 -0.66 -19.40 7.35
CA VAL A 90 -0.39 -19.99 6.03
C VAL A 90 0.94 -19.51 5.43
N ARG A 91 1.46 -18.36 5.86
CA ARG A 91 2.72 -17.80 5.35
C ARG A 91 3.49 -17.04 6.43
N ARG A 92 4.83 -17.20 6.43
CA ARG A 92 5.79 -16.39 7.22
C ARG A 92 6.81 -15.82 6.26
N ALA A 93 6.81 -14.51 6.08
CA ALA A 93 7.61 -13.85 5.07
C ALA A 93 8.17 -12.51 5.56
N ASN A 94 9.08 -11.98 4.76
CA ASN A 94 9.64 -10.65 4.94
C ASN A 94 9.63 -9.91 3.60
N TYR A 95 9.46 -8.61 3.68
CA TYR A 95 9.69 -7.69 2.57
C TYR A 95 10.63 -6.57 3.00
N THR A 96 11.64 -6.29 2.17
CA THR A 96 12.66 -5.27 2.46
C THR A 96 12.81 -4.33 1.27
N ASP A 97 12.62 -3.03 1.50
CA ASP A 97 13.07 -1.93 0.63
C ASP A 97 14.41 -1.41 1.17
N THR A 98 15.46 -1.53 0.36
CA THR A 98 16.82 -1.14 0.76
C THR A 98 17.08 0.33 0.46
N ALA A 99 17.63 1.06 1.45
CA ALA A 99 18.23 2.37 1.21
C ALA A 99 19.73 2.17 0.94
N ASP A 100 20.25 2.77 -0.14
CA ASP A 100 21.66 2.63 -0.50
C ASP A 100 22.50 3.76 0.09
N THR A 101 22.16 4.99 -0.22
CA THR A 101 22.86 6.19 0.27
C THR A 101 21.89 7.36 0.32
N GLY A 102 21.99 8.18 1.35
CA GLY A 102 21.18 9.39 1.46
C GLY A 102 20.29 9.44 2.68
N ASP A 103 19.19 10.20 2.57
CA ASP A 103 18.23 10.42 3.66
C ASP A 103 17.13 9.36 3.74
N ASP A 104 17.09 8.39 2.82
CA ASP A 104 16.04 7.36 2.76
C ASP A 104 16.21 6.32 3.87
N TYR A 105 15.10 5.69 4.26
CA TYR A 105 15.09 4.63 5.26
C TYR A 105 15.12 3.25 4.60
N LEU A 106 16.01 2.37 5.08
CA LEU A 106 15.75 0.95 4.93
C LEU A 106 14.48 0.60 5.71
N CYS A 107 13.56 -0.07 5.03
CA CYS A 107 12.35 -0.59 5.65
C CYS A 107 12.26 -2.10 5.39
N SER A 108 12.35 -2.90 6.46
CA SER A 108 12.23 -4.35 6.41
C SER A 108 11.17 -4.79 7.40
N LEU A 109 10.12 -5.45 6.91
CA LEU A 109 9.01 -5.93 7.74
C LEU A 109 8.90 -7.45 7.66
N CYS A 110 8.98 -8.12 8.80
CA CYS A 110 8.57 -9.52 8.95
C CYS A 110 7.07 -9.59 9.22
N TYR A 111 6.39 -10.53 8.58
CA TYR A 111 4.95 -10.68 8.72
C TYR A 111 4.50 -12.12 8.57
N VAL A 112 3.33 -12.39 9.12
CA VAL A 112 2.59 -13.64 8.90
C VAL A 112 1.26 -13.34 8.21
N VAL A 113 0.74 -14.34 7.51
CA VAL A 113 -0.57 -14.25 6.84
C VAL A 113 -1.43 -15.40 7.35
N ASP A 114 -2.67 -15.10 7.69
CA ASP A 114 -3.67 -16.10 8.06
C ASP A 114 -4.43 -16.65 6.84
N PRO A 115 -5.30 -17.67 6.99
CA PRO A 115 -6.09 -18.23 5.89
C PRO A 115 -7.03 -17.21 5.21
N ASP A 116 -7.45 -16.16 5.90
CA ASP A 116 -8.33 -15.12 5.39
C ASP A 116 -7.55 -14.01 4.63
N GLY A 117 -6.22 -14.13 4.57
CA GLY A 117 -5.34 -13.18 3.89
C GLY A 117 -5.01 -11.93 4.70
N VAL A 118 -5.33 -11.92 6.00
CA VAL A 118 -4.94 -10.83 6.91
C VAL A 118 -3.45 -10.93 7.21
N ILE A 119 -2.77 -9.80 7.18
CA ILE A 119 -1.33 -9.68 7.37
C ILE A 119 -1.04 -9.14 8.76
N TYR A 120 -0.20 -9.82 9.51
CA TYR A 120 0.22 -9.42 10.85
C TYR A 120 1.72 -9.13 10.83
N VAL A 121 2.11 -7.87 10.98
CA VAL A 121 3.51 -7.46 11.08
C VAL A 121 4.06 -7.92 12.42
N THR A 122 5.08 -8.77 12.41
CA THR A 122 5.62 -9.39 13.63
C THR A 122 6.90 -8.74 14.10
N ASP A 123 7.72 -8.24 13.16
CA ASP A 123 8.96 -7.55 13.48
C ASP A 123 9.33 -6.56 12.38
N ALA A 124 10.17 -5.54 12.71
CA ALA A 124 10.59 -4.51 11.78
C ALA A 124 12.01 -4.02 12.03
N VAL A 125 12.75 -3.78 10.96
CA VAL A 125 13.93 -2.92 10.95
C VAL A 125 13.58 -1.70 10.09
N TYR A 126 13.60 -0.53 10.71
CA TYR A 126 13.36 0.76 10.07
C TYR A 126 14.48 1.71 10.46
N SER A 127 15.43 1.97 9.56
CA SER A 127 16.70 2.60 9.93
C SER A 127 17.32 3.37 8.76
N ARG A 128 18.06 4.44 9.09
CA ARG A 128 18.95 5.17 8.16
C ARG A 128 20.42 4.85 8.37
N GLU A 129 20.71 3.86 9.20
CA GLU A 129 22.09 3.41 9.37
C GLU A 129 22.66 2.88 8.05
N PRO A 130 23.98 2.95 7.87
CA PRO A 130 24.65 2.42 6.68
C PRO A 130 24.29 0.96 6.40
N MET A 131 24.39 0.58 5.12
CA MET A 131 24.02 -0.76 4.66
C MET A 131 24.74 -1.88 5.42
N GLU A 132 25.99 -1.68 5.75
CA GLU A 132 26.82 -2.64 6.52
C GLU A 132 26.25 -2.93 7.92
N MET A 133 25.57 -1.95 8.51
CA MET A 133 24.91 -2.11 9.81
C MET A 133 23.54 -2.75 9.65
N THR A 134 22.78 -2.31 8.66
CA THR A 134 21.40 -2.80 8.44
C THR A 134 21.36 -4.23 7.91
N GLU A 135 22.37 -4.71 7.19
CA GLU A 135 22.56 -6.12 6.82
C GLU A 135 22.55 -7.03 8.05
N GLY A 136 23.29 -6.66 9.08
CA GLY A 136 23.35 -7.39 10.35
C GLY A 136 22.01 -7.39 11.10
N LEU A 137 21.35 -6.24 11.15
CA LEU A 137 20.04 -6.10 11.81
C LEU A 137 18.97 -6.95 11.12
N VAL A 138 18.85 -6.84 9.79
CA VAL A 138 17.88 -7.60 9.01
C VAL A 138 18.18 -9.10 9.06
N GLY A 139 19.45 -9.51 8.91
CA GLY A 139 19.86 -10.91 9.01
C GLY A 139 19.51 -11.52 10.37
N THR A 140 19.70 -10.79 11.47
CA THR A 140 19.33 -11.21 12.82
C THR A 140 17.81 -11.33 12.97
N MET A 141 17.07 -10.30 12.57
CA MET A 141 15.61 -10.30 12.60
C MET A 141 15.03 -11.49 11.82
N LEU A 142 15.50 -11.77 10.60
CA LEU A 142 15.04 -12.90 9.79
C LEU A 142 15.30 -14.25 10.47
N ARG A 143 16.45 -14.39 11.15
CA ARG A 143 16.80 -15.61 11.86
C ARG A 143 15.90 -15.87 13.09
N GLU A 144 15.55 -14.79 13.81
CA GLU A 144 14.80 -14.87 15.08
C GLU A 144 13.29 -14.88 14.89
N SER A 145 12.76 -14.26 13.83
CA SER A 145 11.31 -14.15 13.57
C SER A 145 10.66 -15.44 13.04
N GLY A 146 11.43 -16.48 12.74
CA GLY A 146 10.92 -17.69 12.10
C GLY A 146 10.44 -17.47 10.66
N THR A 147 10.90 -16.40 10.00
CA THR A 147 10.65 -16.12 8.59
C THR A 147 11.20 -17.25 7.71
N ARG A 148 10.43 -17.65 6.69
CA ARG A 148 10.82 -18.71 5.75
C ARG A 148 11.32 -18.15 4.41
N ALA A 149 10.76 -17.02 3.98
CA ALA A 149 11.11 -16.38 2.73
C ALA A 149 11.20 -14.86 2.91
N ALA A 150 12.22 -14.26 2.31
CA ALA A 150 12.42 -12.82 2.29
C ALA A 150 12.55 -12.33 0.85
N LEU A 151 11.84 -11.25 0.53
CA LEU A 151 11.88 -10.59 -0.75
C LEU A 151 12.52 -9.22 -0.58
N ILE A 152 13.65 -8.98 -1.25
CA ILE A 152 14.45 -7.78 -1.08
C ILE A 152 14.47 -6.99 -2.39
N GLU A 153 14.15 -5.70 -2.35
CA GLU A 153 14.32 -4.83 -3.51
C GLU A 153 15.80 -4.65 -3.84
N SER A 154 16.16 -4.85 -5.11
CA SER A 154 17.54 -4.81 -5.58
C SER A 154 17.89 -3.52 -6.29
N ASN A 155 17.11 -2.48 -6.11
CA ASN A 155 17.45 -1.15 -6.61
C ASN A 155 18.71 -0.66 -5.88
N ASN A 156 19.63 0.00 -6.59
CA ASN A 156 20.79 0.69 -5.98
C ASN A 156 21.63 -0.14 -4.98
N GLY A 157 22.20 -1.27 -5.40
CA GLY A 157 23.07 -2.05 -4.49
C GLY A 157 22.41 -3.21 -3.76
N GLY A 158 21.08 -3.30 -3.75
CA GLY A 158 20.30 -4.31 -3.02
C GLY A 158 20.65 -5.78 -3.31
N ARG A 159 21.34 -6.11 -4.42
CA ARG A 159 21.85 -7.47 -4.66
C ARG A 159 22.99 -7.85 -3.71
N GLY A 160 23.84 -6.89 -3.36
CA GLY A 160 24.91 -7.08 -2.37
C GLY A 160 24.30 -7.34 -1.00
N PHE A 161 23.39 -6.47 -0.60
CA PHE A 161 22.60 -6.58 0.62
C PHE A 161 21.90 -7.95 0.74
N ALA A 162 21.17 -8.38 -0.31
CA ALA A 162 20.48 -9.66 -0.30
C ALA A 162 21.41 -10.86 -0.09
N ARG A 163 22.63 -10.82 -0.68
CA ARG A 163 23.65 -11.86 -0.48
C ARG A 163 24.21 -11.86 0.95
N ALA A 164 24.45 -10.68 1.51
CA ALA A 164 24.92 -10.55 2.89
C ALA A 164 23.86 -11.07 3.88
N VAL A 165 22.61 -10.66 3.70
CA VAL A 165 21.47 -11.15 4.50
C VAL A 165 21.29 -12.66 4.35
N GLN A 166 21.40 -13.23 3.14
CA GLN A 166 21.33 -14.68 2.92
C GLN A 166 22.44 -15.43 3.67
N ALA A 167 23.65 -14.88 3.74
CA ALA A 167 24.74 -15.48 4.49
C ALA A 167 24.50 -15.46 6.01
N LEU A 168 23.85 -14.42 6.53
CA LEU A 168 23.51 -14.26 7.95
C LEU A 168 22.29 -15.07 8.37
N ALA A 169 21.36 -15.34 7.44
CA ALA A 169 20.15 -16.12 7.68
C ALA A 169 20.01 -17.28 6.66
N PRO A 170 20.89 -18.29 6.68
CA PRO A 170 20.95 -19.35 5.66
C PRO A 170 19.72 -20.23 5.60
N GLN A 171 18.90 -20.26 6.65
CA GLN A 171 17.64 -21.02 6.72
C GLN A 171 16.47 -20.29 6.03
N VAL A 172 16.63 -19.01 5.67
CA VAL A 172 15.62 -18.21 5.00
C VAL A 172 15.90 -18.19 3.50
N ARG A 173 14.89 -18.43 2.66
CA ARG A 173 15.03 -18.27 1.22
C ARG A 173 14.98 -16.76 0.89
N VAL A 174 16.11 -16.18 0.51
CA VAL A 174 16.20 -14.78 0.12
C VAL A 174 16.14 -14.65 -1.40
N GLU A 175 15.13 -13.94 -1.89
CA GLU A 175 14.99 -13.57 -3.29
C GLU A 175 15.14 -12.05 -3.43
N TRP A 176 15.62 -11.60 -4.58
CA TRP A 176 15.68 -10.17 -4.90
C TRP A 176 15.06 -9.89 -6.25
N PHE A 177 14.50 -8.72 -6.40
CA PHE A 177 13.87 -8.27 -7.64
C PHE A 177 14.06 -6.76 -7.83
N HIS A 178 13.88 -6.31 -9.06
CA HIS A 178 13.91 -4.90 -9.39
C HIS A 178 12.50 -4.35 -9.44
N GLN A 179 12.21 -3.29 -8.65
CA GLN A 179 10.92 -2.61 -8.65
C GLN A 179 10.96 -1.41 -9.62
N SER A 180 10.09 -1.43 -10.63
CA SER A 180 9.98 -0.38 -11.64
C SER A 180 8.64 0.39 -11.62
N ALA A 181 7.67 -0.06 -10.82
CA ALA A 181 6.36 0.56 -10.76
C ALA A 181 6.38 1.92 -10.06
N ASN A 182 5.48 2.81 -10.43
CA ASN A 182 5.37 4.14 -9.84
C ASN A 182 4.99 4.04 -8.34
N LYS A 183 5.90 4.47 -7.46
CA LYS A 183 5.77 4.43 -6.00
C LYS A 183 4.53 5.21 -5.51
N GLU A 184 4.31 6.42 -6.01
CA GLU A 184 3.14 7.26 -5.65
C GLU A 184 1.82 6.57 -5.98
N ALA A 185 1.68 6.10 -7.22
CA ALA A 185 0.46 5.43 -7.67
C ALA A 185 0.17 4.17 -6.82
N ARG A 186 1.21 3.40 -6.48
CA ARG A 186 1.11 2.20 -5.67
C ARG A 186 0.64 2.50 -4.24
N ILE A 187 1.27 3.45 -3.57
CA ILE A 187 0.91 3.86 -2.20
C ILE A 187 -0.54 4.35 -2.16
N LEU A 188 -0.89 5.29 -3.04
CA LEU A 188 -2.22 5.91 -3.01
C LEU A 188 -3.34 4.95 -3.39
N SER A 189 -3.08 4.03 -4.33
CA SER A 189 -4.11 3.07 -4.78
C SER A 189 -4.38 1.96 -3.77
N ASN A 190 -3.40 1.59 -2.95
CA ASN A 190 -3.53 0.47 -2.00
C ASN A 190 -3.84 0.91 -0.56
N ALA A 191 -3.86 2.20 -0.26
CA ALA A 191 -4.00 2.71 1.10
C ALA A 191 -5.20 2.14 1.86
N ALA A 192 -6.39 2.09 1.24
CA ALA A 192 -7.58 1.55 1.88
C ALA A 192 -7.45 0.03 2.17
N THR A 193 -6.88 -0.73 1.24
CA THR A 193 -6.64 -2.16 1.42
C THR A 193 -5.66 -2.40 2.58
N VAL A 194 -4.58 -1.62 2.63
CA VAL A 194 -3.57 -1.70 3.71
C VAL A 194 -4.22 -1.55 5.08
N VAL A 195 -5.03 -0.50 5.29
CA VAL A 195 -5.69 -0.22 6.58
C VAL A 195 -6.62 -1.36 7.01
N HIS A 196 -7.27 -2.04 6.05
CA HIS A 196 -8.18 -3.15 6.36
C HIS A 196 -7.48 -4.50 6.51
N THR A 197 -6.31 -4.68 5.88
CA THR A 197 -5.66 -5.98 5.78
C THR A 197 -4.44 -6.12 6.68
N VAL A 198 -3.69 -5.03 6.91
CA VAL A 198 -2.46 -5.06 7.70
C VAL A 198 -2.74 -4.71 9.15
N ARG A 199 -2.19 -5.51 10.06
CA ARG A 199 -2.28 -5.34 11.50
C ARG A 199 -0.90 -5.24 12.11
N PHE A 200 -0.75 -4.33 13.07
CA PHE A 200 0.48 -4.18 13.85
C PHE A 200 0.27 -4.67 15.28
N PRO A 201 1.32 -5.08 16.02
CA PRO A 201 1.16 -5.38 17.44
C PRO A 201 0.69 -4.12 18.20
N CYS A 202 -0.11 -4.28 19.25
CA CYS A 202 -0.69 -3.14 19.98
C CYS A 202 0.37 -2.17 20.57
N ASP A 203 1.58 -2.67 20.78
CA ASP A 203 2.73 -1.90 21.29
C ASP A 203 3.69 -1.37 20.21
N TRP A 204 3.31 -1.43 18.91
CA TRP A 204 4.21 -1.05 17.82
C TRP A 204 4.71 0.40 17.84
N ALA A 205 3.95 1.31 18.43
CA ALA A 205 4.40 2.69 18.64
C ALA A 205 5.61 2.79 19.58
N LEU A 206 5.71 1.87 20.56
CA LEU A 206 6.85 1.77 21.47
C LEU A 206 8.01 0.98 20.83
N ARG A 207 7.69 -0.09 20.10
CA ARG A 207 8.71 -0.94 19.48
C ARG A 207 9.40 -0.24 18.31
N TRP A 208 8.63 0.47 17.47
CA TRP A 208 9.13 1.10 16.24
C TRP A 208 8.60 2.54 16.09
N PRO A 209 9.06 3.47 16.95
CA PRO A 209 8.48 4.81 17.04
C PRO A 209 8.60 5.64 15.75
N GLU A 210 9.69 5.51 15.00
CA GLU A 210 9.85 6.22 13.73
C GLU A 210 8.97 5.63 12.62
N LEU A 211 8.86 4.31 12.52
CA LEU A 211 7.94 3.63 11.62
C LEU A 211 6.48 4.04 11.89
N TYR A 212 6.10 4.03 13.19
CA TYR A 212 4.78 4.48 13.63
C TYR A 212 4.51 5.92 13.20
N ALA A 213 5.43 6.83 13.54
CA ALA A 213 5.27 8.25 13.23
C ALA A 213 5.15 8.50 11.71
N HIS A 214 6.00 7.85 10.89
CA HIS A 214 5.99 8.07 9.45
C HIS A 214 4.72 7.50 8.79
N LEU A 215 4.20 6.37 9.24
CA LEU A 215 2.96 5.81 8.71
C LEU A 215 1.73 6.61 9.15
N THR A 216 1.60 6.94 10.45
CA THR A 216 0.41 7.62 10.97
C THR A 216 0.30 9.08 10.55
N THR A 217 1.43 9.72 10.25
CA THR A 217 1.46 11.12 9.76
C THR A 217 1.55 11.23 8.24
N TYR A 218 1.59 10.10 7.50
CA TYR A 218 1.70 10.10 6.03
C TYR A 218 0.47 10.76 5.38
N ARG A 219 0.73 11.69 4.43
CA ARG A 219 -0.29 12.54 3.82
C ARG A 219 -0.68 12.06 2.43
N TRP A 220 -1.92 12.33 2.03
CA TRP A 220 -2.43 12.09 0.68
C TRP A 220 -1.61 12.82 -0.40
N LYS A 221 -1.18 14.05 -0.12
CA LYS A 221 -0.30 14.79 -1.02
C LYS A 221 1.11 14.21 -0.94
N PHE A 222 1.46 13.37 -1.90
CA PHE A 222 2.72 12.61 -1.94
C PHE A 222 3.94 13.48 -1.61
N ARG A 223 4.11 14.61 -2.31
CA ARG A 223 5.22 15.55 -2.12
C ARG A 223 5.25 16.26 -0.76
N ALA A 224 4.24 16.11 0.07
CA ALA A 224 4.21 16.66 1.42
C ALA A 224 4.85 15.71 2.44
N ASN A 225 5.19 14.50 2.03
CA ASN A 225 5.90 13.52 2.84
C ASN A 225 7.40 13.60 2.52
N ARG A 226 8.22 13.53 3.53
CA ARG A 226 9.68 13.53 3.37
C ARG A 226 10.16 12.11 3.02
N TRP A 227 9.60 11.09 3.63
CA TRP A 227 9.96 9.68 3.44
C TRP A 227 8.76 8.87 2.97
N HIS A 228 9.01 7.92 2.09
CA HIS A 228 7.98 7.12 1.45
C HIS A 228 8.15 5.61 1.72
N ASP A 229 9.28 5.20 2.27
CA ASP A 229 9.73 3.81 2.33
C ASP A 229 8.81 2.93 3.18
N ALA A 230 8.41 3.41 4.37
CA ALA A 230 7.44 2.71 5.21
C ALA A 230 6.09 2.49 4.51
N ALA A 231 5.55 3.56 3.88
CA ALA A 231 4.27 3.49 3.19
C ALA A 231 4.32 2.58 1.96
N ASP A 232 5.46 2.56 1.27
CA ASP A 232 5.67 1.69 0.11
C ASP A 232 5.75 0.22 0.51
N VAL A 233 6.58 -0.11 1.50
CA VAL A 233 6.73 -1.48 1.98
C VAL A 233 5.41 -2.06 2.48
N VAL A 234 4.64 -1.30 3.28
CA VAL A 234 3.35 -1.76 3.78
C VAL A 234 2.37 -2.08 2.64
N CYS A 235 2.37 -1.30 1.55
CA CYS A 235 1.58 -1.58 0.36
C CYS A 235 2.01 -2.88 -0.33
N LEU A 236 3.30 -3.19 -0.31
CA LEU A 236 3.87 -4.34 -1.00
C LEU A 236 3.68 -5.65 -0.23
N LEU A 237 3.41 -5.63 1.08
CA LEU A 237 3.06 -6.84 1.83
C LEU A 237 1.84 -7.57 1.24
N TYR A 238 0.88 -6.81 0.71
CA TYR A 238 -0.34 -7.35 0.11
C TYR A 238 -0.17 -7.74 -1.37
N THR A 239 0.61 -6.95 -2.13
CA THR A 239 0.72 -7.10 -3.58
C THR A 239 1.90 -7.95 -4.04
N SER A 240 2.84 -8.26 -3.13
CA SER A 240 4.01 -9.06 -3.47
C SER A 240 3.62 -10.46 -3.91
N PRO A 241 4.14 -10.95 -5.05
CA PRO A 241 3.96 -12.33 -5.43
C PRO A 241 4.48 -13.21 -4.29
N SER A 242 3.69 -14.22 -3.92
CA SER A 242 4.20 -15.26 -3.02
C SER A 242 5.50 -15.79 -3.61
N PRO A 243 6.62 -15.81 -2.87
CA PRO A 243 7.74 -16.61 -3.28
C PRO A 243 7.17 -18.02 -3.57
N ARG A 244 7.34 -18.50 -4.79
CA ARG A 244 6.78 -19.80 -5.20
C ARG A 244 7.30 -20.86 -4.24
N ASP A 245 6.38 -21.60 -3.64
CA ASP A 245 6.67 -22.76 -2.79
C ASP A 245 7.54 -23.79 -3.50
#